data_c5fafeb67660656c4e54e9827a39e02f
#
_entry.id   c5fafeb67660656c4e54e9827a39e02f
#
_cell.length_a   1.000
_cell.length_b   1.000
_cell.length_c   1.000
_cell.angle_alpha   90.00
_cell.angle_beta   90.00
_cell.angle_gamma   90.00
#
_symmetry.space_group_name_H-M   'P 1'
#
loop_
_entity.id
_entity.type
_entity.pdbx_description
1 polymer ?
#
loop_
_entity_poly.entity_id
_entity_poly.type
_entity_poly.pdbx_seq_one_letter_code
_entity_poly.pdbx_strand_id
1 'polypeptide(L)'
;MKLVRREFLQLAGAVITVSEASHSALAQTLTGAPSPAELLRSDLVGQDYKVTETLVTTVAFPPGAVSSWHMHPGAQELVFGLEGKLTLEIEGQGAKSIGVGEAGLVPSDVPHTVRNETASEPAKILVVYSRSDKGQPVRVDLKKI
;
A
#
# COMPACT_ATOMS: atom_id res chain seq x y z
N MET A 1 37.43 56.83 36.26
CA MET A 1 36.28 55.98 36.01
C MET A 1 36.38 55.46 34.58
N LYS A 2 36.88 54.24 34.37
CA LYS A 2 37.10 53.66 33.00
C LYS A 2 36.18 52.48 32.84
N LEU A 3 35.31 52.57 31.84
CA LEU A 3 34.40 51.52 31.42
C LEU A 3 35.20 50.42 30.71
N VAL A 4 35.07 49.20 31.19
CA VAL A 4 35.62 48.00 30.56
C VAL A 4 34.60 47.48 29.55
N ARG A 5 34.97 47.50 28.26
CA ARG A 5 34.22 46.84 27.17
C ARG A 5 34.39 45.32 27.31
N ARG A 6 33.27 44.61 27.49
CA ARG A 6 33.22 43.14 27.31
C ARG A 6 33.05 42.86 25.84
N GLU A 7 34.03 42.20 25.25
CA GLU A 7 33.91 41.62 23.94
C GLU A 7 33.10 40.33 24.01
N PHE A 8 32.00 40.28 23.26
CA PHE A 8 31.24 39.05 23.05
C PHE A 8 31.88 38.22 21.94
N LEU A 9 32.44 37.06 22.29
CA LEU A 9 32.80 36.05 21.32
C LEU A 9 31.53 35.54 20.63
N GLN A 10 31.41 35.80 19.33
CA GLN A 10 30.43 35.14 18.50
C GLN A 10 30.93 33.71 18.17
N LEU A 11 30.35 32.70 18.78
CA LEU A 11 30.44 31.33 18.27
C LEU A 11 29.62 31.24 17.00
N ALA A 12 30.25 31.01 15.86
CA ALA A 12 29.61 30.64 14.63
C ALA A 12 29.11 29.20 14.77
N GLY A 13 27.87 29.05 15.16
CA GLY A 13 27.15 27.76 15.08
C GLY A 13 26.83 27.46 13.62
N ALA A 14 27.36 26.36 13.11
CA ALA A 14 26.98 25.85 11.82
C ALA A 14 25.47 25.42 11.89
N VAL A 15 24.62 26.19 11.25
CA VAL A 15 23.22 25.83 11.03
C VAL A 15 23.20 24.74 9.96
N ILE A 16 22.95 23.51 10.37
CA ILE A 16 22.62 22.43 9.44
C ILE A 16 21.22 22.75 8.93
N THR A 17 21.11 23.28 7.74
CA THR A 17 19.84 23.42 7.03
C THR A 17 19.43 22.06 6.55
N VAL A 18 18.61 21.37 7.36
CA VAL A 18 17.85 20.21 6.90
C VAL A 18 16.86 20.75 5.87
N SER A 19 16.97 20.26 4.63
CA SER A 19 16.10 20.65 3.52
C SER A 19 14.64 20.40 3.88
N GLU A 20 13.87 21.45 4.13
CA GLU A 20 12.43 21.41 4.44
C GLU A 20 11.54 21.14 3.21
N ALA A 21 12.14 20.77 2.07
CA ALA A 21 11.37 20.57 0.83
C ALA A 21 10.31 19.44 0.91
N SER A 22 10.53 18.44 1.78
CA SER A 22 9.61 17.31 1.91
C SER A 22 8.38 17.60 2.79
N HIS A 23 8.48 18.55 3.72
CA HIS A 23 7.37 18.88 4.63
C HIS A 23 6.41 19.91 4.04
N SER A 24 6.89 20.73 3.11
CA SER A 24 6.06 21.78 2.48
C SER A 24 5.00 21.20 1.55
N ALA A 25 5.30 20.10 0.84
CA ALA A 25 4.33 19.43 -0.04
C ALA A 25 3.20 18.74 0.75
N LEU A 26 3.51 18.13 1.89
CA LEU A 26 2.51 17.55 2.79
C LEU A 26 1.65 18.60 3.49
N ALA A 27 2.24 19.72 3.91
CA ALA A 27 1.51 20.82 4.56
C ALA A 27 0.54 21.52 3.60
N GLN A 28 0.88 21.64 2.33
CA GLN A 28 -0.03 22.21 1.32
C GLN A 28 -1.23 21.30 1.03
N THR A 29 -1.08 20.00 1.18
CA THR A 29 -2.18 19.04 0.99
C THR A 29 -3.18 19.06 2.17
N LEU A 30 -2.74 19.51 3.35
CA LEU A 30 -3.57 19.51 4.57
C LEU A 30 -4.36 20.82 4.79
N THR A 31 -4.10 21.89 4.02
CA THR A 31 -4.76 23.19 4.18
C THR A 31 -5.89 23.46 3.19
N GLY A 32 -6.14 22.57 2.24
CA GLY A 32 -7.21 22.66 1.25
C GLY A 32 -8.49 21.94 1.68
N ALA A 33 -9.59 22.17 0.95
CA ALA A 33 -10.76 21.33 1.05
C ALA A 33 -10.41 19.87 0.67
N PRO A 34 -11.10 18.86 1.25
CA PRO A 34 -10.87 17.46 0.88
C PRO A 34 -10.98 17.27 -0.64
N SER A 35 -9.93 16.73 -1.26
CA SER A 35 -9.87 16.47 -2.70
C SER A 35 -9.75 14.96 -2.92
N PRO A 36 -10.80 14.28 -3.42
CA PRO A 36 -10.73 12.86 -3.71
C PRO A 36 -9.84 12.62 -4.94
N ALA A 37 -9.06 11.54 -4.88
CA ALA A 37 -8.33 11.01 -6.02
C ALA A 37 -8.86 9.62 -6.35
N GLU A 38 -9.23 9.39 -7.62
CA GLU A 38 -9.60 8.04 -8.07
C GLU A 38 -8.31 7.23 -8.28
N LEU A 39 -8.15 6.15 -7.52
CA LEU A 39 -6.98 5.26 -7.62
C LEU A 39 -7.25 4.03 -8.47
N LEU A 40 -8.50 3.59 -8.52
CA LEU A 40 -8.92 2.41 -9.26
C LEU A 40 -10.40 2.50 -9.60
N ARG A 41 -10.73 2.19 -10.85
CA ARG A 41 -12.09 1.90 -11.31
C ARG A 41 -12.05 0.56 -12.05
N SER A 42 -13.00 -0.31 -11.79
CA SER A 42 -13.15 -1.57 -12.51
C SER A 42 -14.62 -1.87 -12.77
N ASP A 43 -14.92 -2.29 -13.97
CA ASP A 43 -16.24 -2.77 -14.33
C ASP A 43 -16.41 -4.22 -13.84
N LEU A 44 -17.55 -4.52 -13.25
CA LEU A 44 -17.93 -5.87 -12.79
C LEU A 44 -18.81 -6.56 -13.85
N VAL A 45 -18.36 -6.50 -15.10
CA VAL A 45 -19.13 -7.02 -16.25
C VAL A 45 -19.31 -8.52 -16.15
N GLY A 46 -20.56 -8.98 -16.28
CA GLY A 46 -20.91 -10.42 -16.33
C GLY A 46 -21.01 -11.09 -14.97
N GLN A 47 -21.01 -10.35 -13.87
CA GLN A 47 -21.22 -10.90 -12.53
C GLN A 47 -22.47 -10.27 -11.91
N ASP A 48 -23.47 -11.13 -11.60
CA ASP A 48 -24.54 -10.80 -10.67
C ASP A 48 -23.97 -10.74 -9.24
N TYR A 49 -23.11 -9.74 -9.00
CA TYR A 49 -22.30 -9.69 -7.81
C TYR A 49 -23.04 -8.98 -6.68
N LYS A 50 -23.72 -9.76 -5.85
CA LYS A 50 -24.33 -9.22 -4.63
C LYS A 50 -23.35 -9.34 -3.47
N VAL A 51 -22.70 -8.24 -3.09
CA VAL A 51 -21.86 -8.21 -1.90
C VAL A 51 -22.71 -8.38 -0.65
N THR A 52 -22.40 -9.40 0.15
CA THR A 52 -23.04 -9.67 1.44
C THR A 52 -22.11 -9.45 2.63
N GLU A 53 -20.81 -9.35 2.38
CA GLU A 53 -19.79 -9.10 3.40
C GLU A 53 -18.61 -8.33 2.81
N THR A 54 -18.06 -7.42 3.59
CA THR A 54 -16.77 -6.79 3.33
C THR A 54 -15.84 -7.12 4.50
N LEU A 55 -14.66 -7.67 4.18
CA LEU A 55 -13.58 -7.94 5.14
C LEU A 55 -12.39 -7.06 4.79
N VAL A 56 -11.86 -6.35 5.78
CA VAL A 56 -10.68 -5.48 5.63
C VAL A 56 -9.55 -6.02 6.50
N THR A 57 -8.38 -6.25 5.90
CA THR A 57 -7.20 -6.75 6.61
C THR A 57 -5.95 -6.00 6.19
N THR A 58 -4.88 -6.11 6.97
CA THR A 58 -3.54 -5.74 6.52
C THR A 58 -2.66 -6.97 6.47
N VAL A 59 -1.78 -7.04 5.47
CA VAL A 59 -0.80 -8.12 5.33
C VAL A 59 0.59 -7.52 5.23
N ALA A 60 1.48 -7.98 6.12
CA ALA A 60 2.89 -7.60 6.11
C ALA A 60 3.71 -8.67 5.39
N PHE A 61 4.63 -8.22 4.54
CA PHE A 61 5.56 -9.06 3.79
C PHE A 61 6.99 -8.71 4.19
N PRO A 62 7.66 -9.53 5.00
CA PRO A 62 9.10 -9.41 5.20
C PRO A 62 9.86 -9.44 3.86
N PRO A 63 11.14 -8.99 3.83
CA PRO A 63 11.97 -9.12 2.65
C PRO A 63 12.00 -10.56 2.12
N GLY A 64 11.82 -10.73 0.81
CA GLY A 64 11.79 -12.04 0.15
C GLY A 64 10.53 -12.88 0.38
N ALA A 65 9.54 -12.39 1.15
CA ALA A 65 8.32 -13.14 1.41
C ALA A 65 7.46 -13.30 0.15
N VAL A 66 6.91 -14.51 -0.01
CA VAL A 66 6.04 -14.87 -1.13
C VAL A 66 4.80 -15.56 -0.57
N SER A 67 3.61 -15.10 -0.94
CA SER A 67 2.39 -15.87 -0.70
C SER A 67 2.33 -17.06 -1.66
N SER A 68 1.79 -18.18 -1.21
CA SER A 68 1.47 -19.28 -2.14
C SER A 68 0.47 -18.79 -3.19
N TRP A 69 0.46 -19.43 -4.36
CA TRP A 69 -0.65 -19.25 -5.30
C TRP A 69 -1.96 -19.61 -4.62
N HIS A 70 -2.93 -18.74 -4.72
CA HIS A 70 -4.22 -18.91 -4.06
C HIS A 70 -5.32 -18.14 -4.81
N MET A 71 -6.54 -18.39 -4.41
CA MET A 71 -7.71 -17.67 -4.90
C MET A 71 -8.69 -17.40 -3.75
N HIS A 72 -9.63 -16.53 -4.00
CA HIS A 72 -10.69 -16.14 -3.07
C HIS A 72 -12.05 -16.55 -3.64
N PRO A 73 -12.61 -17.71 -3.22
CA PRO A 73 -13.89 -18.18 -3.73
C PRO A 73 -15.02 -17.18 -3.46
N GLY A 74 -15.68 -16.74 -4.54
CA GLY A 74 -16.79 -15.79 -4.44
C GLY A 74 -16.42 -14.44 -3.84
N ALA A 75 -15.13 -14.07 -3.85
CA ALA A 75 -14.66 -12.80 -3.31
C ALA A 75 -13.74 -12.08 -4.28
N GLN A 76 -14.06 -10.83 -4.55
CA GLN A 76 -13.15 -9.89 -5.19
C GLN A 76 -12.20 -9.30 -4.16
N GLU A 77 -10.93 -9.15 -4.50
CA GLU A 77 -9.90 -8.59 -3.65
C GLU A 77 -9.37 -7.27 -4.20
N LEU A 78 -9.45 -6.21 -3.42
CA LEU A 78 -8.73 -4.97 -3.66
C LEU A 78 -7.47 -4.95 -2.79
N VAL A 79 -6.32 -4.74 -3.42
CA VAL A 79 -5.02 -4.58 -2.77
C VAL A 79 -4.62 -3.12 -2.84
N PHE A 80 -4.16 -2.55 -1.72
CA PHE A 80 -3.68 -1.17 -1.64
C PHE A 80 -2.35 -1.10 -0.90
N GLY A 81 -1.33 -0.49 -1.51
CA GLY A 81 0.01 -0.37 -0.94
C GLY A 81 0.08 0.63 0.20
N LEU A 82 0.53 0.19 1.38
CA LEU A 82 0.75 1.00 2.57
C LEU A 82 2.23 1.29 2.83
N GLU A 83 3.10 0.30 2.64
CA GLU A 83 4.53 0.39 2.88
C GLU A 83 5.30 -0.43 1.86
N GLY A 84 6.46 0.06 1.43
CA GLY A 84 7.34 -0.65 0.51
C GLY A 84 6.73 -0.87 -0.87
N LYS A 85 7.14 -1.96 -1.50
CA LYS A 85 6.73 -2.32 -2.87
C LYS A 85 6.56 -3.83 -2.98
N LEU A 86 5.48 -4.25 -3.63
CA LEU A 86 5.15 -5.66 -3.86
C LEU A 86 4.91 -5.91 -5.34
N THR A 87 5.05 -7.16 -5.75
CA THR A 87 4.61 -7.65 -7.05
C THR A 87 3.36 -8.50 -6.86
N LEU A 88 2.25 -8.05 -7.44
CA LEU A 88 1.00 -8.81 -7.57
C LEU A 88 0.99 -9.47 -8.94
N GLU A 89 0.91 -10.79 -8.99
CA GLU A 89 0.79 -11.56 -10.22
C GLU A 89 -0.56 -12.28 -10.25
N ILE A 90 -1.33 -12.03 -11.30
CA ILE A 90 -2.70 -12.57 -11.48
C ILE A 90 -2.69 -13.46 -12.72
N GLU A 91 -3.26 -14.66 -12.60
CA GLU A 91 -3.38 -15.60 -13.70
C GLU A 91 -4.10 -14.96 -14.89
N GLY A 92 -3.51 -15.09 -16.08
CA GLY A 92 -4.03 -14.50 -17.33
C GLY A 92 -3.85 -13.00 -17.48
N GLN A 93 -3.39 -12.25 -16.46
CA GLN A 93 -3.17 -10.80 -16.52
C GLN A 93 -1.70 -10.41 -16.36
N GLY A 94 -0.85 -11.34 -15.87
CA GLY A 94 0.56 -11.09 -15.64
C GLY A 94 0.85 -10.41 -14.29
N ALA A 95 2.05 -9.85 -14.17
CA ALA A 95 2.55 -9.25 -12.95
C ALA A 95 2.47 -7.72 -12.99
N LYS A 96 2.04 -7.13 -11.88
CA LYS A 96 1.96 -5.68 -11.65
C LYS A 96 2.67 -5.31 -10.35
N SER A 97 3.43 -4.24 -10.37
CA SER A 97 3.97 -3.65 -9.15
C SER A 97 2.89 -2.88 -8.39
N ILE A 98 2.90 -2.99 -7.06
CA ILE A 98 2.04 -2.23 -6.14
C ILE A 98 2.96 -1.54 -5.13
N GLY A 99 3.11 -0.24 -5.27
CA GLY A 99 3.82 0.63 -4.34
C GLY A 99 2.87 1.35 -3.39
N VAL A 100 3.42 2.23 -2.55
CA VAL A 100 2.63 3.04 -1.61
C VAL A 100 1.65 3.94 -2.37
N GLY A 101 0.36 3.90 -2.00
CA GLY A 101 -0.69 4.67 -2.64
C GLY A 101 -1.21 4.08 -3.96
N GLU A 102 -0.68 2.93 -4.40
CA GLU A 102 -1.16 2.24 -5.60
C GLU A 102 -2.17 1.14 -5.24
N ALA A 103 -3.08 0.87 -6.17
CA ALA A 103 -4.11 -0.14 -6.00
C ALA A 103 -4.06 -1.20 -7.11
N GLY A 104 -4.47 -2.42 -6.76
CA GLY A 104 -4.70 -3.54 -7.65
C GLY A 104 -6.02 -4.22 -7.34
N LEU A 105 -6.62 -4.85 -8.34
CA LEU A 105 -7.84 -5.61 -8.19
C LEU A 105 -7.62 -7.04 -8.68
N VAL A 106 -7.97 -8.01 -7.84
CA VAL A 106 -8.02 -9.42 -8.19
C VAL A 106 -9.49 -9.81 -8.32
N PRO A 107 -9.91 -10.29 -9.50
CA PRO A 107 -11.27 -10.77 -9.68
C PRO A 107 -11.57 -11.99 -8.81
N SER A 108 -12.86 -12.22 -8.53
CA SER A 108 -13.31 -13.43 -7.83
C SER A 108 -12.84 -14.71 -8.54
N ASP A 109 -12.43 -15.69 -7.75
CA ASP A 109 -12.05 -17.03 -8.22
C ASP A 109 -10.80 -17.07 -9.13
N VAL A 110 -10.05 -15.98 -9.26
CA VAL A 110 -8.86 -15.94 -10.09
C VAL A 110 -7.60 -16.23 -9.27
N PRO A 111 -6.78 -17.23 -9.67
CA PRO A 111 -5.51 -17.52 -9.02
C PRO A 111 -4.54 -16.34 -9.09
N HIS A 112 -3.85 -16.08 -7.99
CA HIS A 112 -2.85 -15.03 -7.90
C HIS A 112 -1.83 -15.30 -6.79
N THR A 113 -0.77 -14.52 -6.80
CA THR A 113 0.27 -14.48 -5.77
C THR A 113 0.75 -13.06 -5.56
N VAL A 114 1.22 -12.77 -4.33
CA VAL A 114 1.87 -11.50 -3.99
C VAL A 114 3.24 -11.80 -3.42
N ARG A 115 4.26 -11.04 -3.82
CA ARG A 115 5.62 -11.24 -3.34
C ARG A 115 6.35 -9.92 -3.08
N ASN A 116 7.16 -9.94 -2.04
CA ASN A 116 8.14 -8.90 -1.77
C ASN A 116 9.48 -9.35 -2.37
N GLU A 117 9.86 -8.76 -3.48
CA GLU A 117 11.10 -9.13 -4.19
C GLU A 117 12.33 -8.37 -3.67
N THR A 118 12.16 -7.49 -2.67
CA THR A 118 13.29 -6.77 -2.07
C THR A 118 14.07 -7.66 -1.12
N ALA A 119 15.38 -7.43 -1.01
CA ALA A 119 16.25 -8.20 -0.13
C ALA A 119 16.30 -7.66 1.31
N SER A 120 15.90 -6.41 1.53
CA SER A 120 16.11 -5.72 2.81
C SER A 120 14.91 -4.96 3.34
N GLU A 121 13.96 -4.60 2.49
CA GLU A 121 12.85 -3.72 2.86
C GLU A 121 11.56 -4.50 3.06
N PRO A 122 10.87 -4.35 4.19
CA PRO A 122 9.54 -4.91 4.37
C PRO A 122 8.52 -4.15 3.51
N ALA A 123 7.40 -4.80 3.24
CA ALA A 123 6.26 -4.18 2.56
C ALA A 123 4.97 -4.53 3.29
N LYS A 124 3.93 -3.72 3.09
CA LYS A 124 2.63 -3.91 3.72
C LYS A 124 1.51 -3.43 2.81
N ILE A 125 0.44 -4.17 2.77
CA ILE A 125 -0.77 -3.85 2.04
C ILE A 125 -1.99 -3.81 2.95
N LEU A 126 -2.96 -2.99 2.57
CA LEU A 126 -4.35 -3.12 2.96
C LEU A 126 -5.05 -3.98 1.92
N VAL A 127 -5.85 -4.93 2.39
CA VAL A 127 -6.66 -5.79 1.53
C VAL A 127 -8.12 -5.65 1.91
N VAL A 128 -8.97 -5.49 0.90
CA VAL A 128 -10.42 -5.45 1.06
C VAL A 128 -11.04 -6.56 0.22
N TYR A 129 -11.66 -7.53 0.88
CA TYR A 129 -12.43 -8.57 0.24
C TYR A 129 -13.90 -8.16 0.19
N SER A 130 -14.49 -8.18 -1.00
CA SER A 130 -15.93 -8.03 -1.20
C SER A 130 -16.50 -9.37 -1.58
N ARG A 131 -17.33 -9.97 -0.72
CA ARG A 131 -17.78 -11.35 -0.79
C ARG A 131 -19.26 -11.47 -1.06
N SER A 132 -19.62 -12.41 -1.93
CA SER A 132 -21.02 -12.78 -2.21
C SER A 132 -21.52 -13.93 -1.34
N ASP A 133 -20.61 -14.80 -0.85
CA ASP A 133 -20.94 -15.99 -0.04
C ASP A 133 -20.03 -16.08 1.19
N LYS A 134 -20.64 -15.97 2.37
CA LYS A 134 -19.96 -16.13 3.66
C LYS A 134 -19.62 -17.57 4.01
N GLY A 135 -20.26 -18.54 3.36
CA GLY A 135 -20.04 -19.97 3.57
C GLY A 135 -18.75 -20.49 2.96
N GLN A 136 -18.19 -19.77 2.00
CA GLN A 136 -16.91 -20.12 1.38
C GLN A 136 -15.73 -19.66 2.23
N PRO A 137 -14.58 -20.37 2.20
CA PRO A 137 -13.37 -19.90 2.84
C PRO A 137 -12.91 -18.58 2.18
N VAL A 138 -12.31 -17.67 2.98
CA VAL A 138 -11.77 -16.42 2.42
C VAL A 138 -10.65 -16.69 1.43
N ARG A 139 -9.89 -17.75 1.64
CA ARG A 139 -8.71 -18.12 0.84
C ARG A 139 -8.62 -19.63 0.66
N VAL A 140 -8.26 -20.03 -0.54
CA VAL A 140 -7.91 -21.40 -0.90
C VAL A 140 -6.52 -21.40 -1.53
N ASP A 141 -5.56 -22.06 -0.87
CA ASP A 141 -4.21 -22.24 -1.41
C ASP A 141 -4.22 -23.30 -2.51
N LEU A 142 -3.57 -22.99 -3.61
CA LEU A 142 -3.46 -23.87 -4.77
C LEU A 142 -2.14 -24.65 -4.68
N LYS A 143 -2.20 -25.94 -4.89
CA LYS A 143 -1.00 -26.75 -5.03
C LYS A 143 -0.33 -26.37 -6.36
N LYS A 144 0.95 -26.00 -6.29
CA LYS A 144 1.74 -25.86 -7.51
C LYS A 144 1.86 -27.27 -8.12
N ILE A 145 1.27 -27.44 -9.31
CA ILE A 145 1.43 -28.65 -10.11
C ILE A 145 2.80 -28.62 -10.79
#